data_7ef49c48b6b076e00572f7d91529e8f1
#
_entry.id   7ef49c48b6b076e00572f7d91529e8f1
#
_cell.length_a   1.000
_cell.length_b   1.000
_cell.length_c   1.000
_cell.angle_alpha   90.00
_cell.angle_beta   90.00
_cell.angle_gamma   90.00
#
_symmetry.space_group_name_H-M   'P 1'
#
loop_
_entity.id
_entity.type
_entity.pdbx_description
1 polymer ?
#
loop_
_entity_poly.entity_id
_entity_poly.type
_entity_poly.pdbx_seq_one_letter_code
_entity_poly.pdbx_strand_id
1 'polypeptide(L)'
;MIELLRRFGGKFRRYMVIGPACKLIEVIFDLLTPLVIAQMIDKGIGAHDVNAVVHYGMLLGAMAVIGISFTLVCQKMAALTSQGMGTDIRGALYQHINKLSYAELDRFGTPSLITRITNDVNQVQLAVALGVRMLIRWPFLAVGSMCAALAIDLKLGMIFLICTPAIGLVFWFVMARCIPYYKQLQAKLDRIALICREGLSGARVVRAFVREDHERERFAQAADDQANTAIAVGKLSSILNPVTFLVMNLGVCAILWVGGIQVNVGELTQGQVMAFVNYMTQTLTSIVYVANLVVVFTKASASASRINEVLNCEPSITDEGDQSVALPKPSELAGGAVPVPALSLSHASFSFGAGAANAVNDVILELPLGKTLGIIGGTGSGKSTLVSLIPRLYDASTGSVSVMGADVRTWPLDQLRRVVATVPQRASLVSGTIRSNLTWRDEAATDEDLWAALDMAQASEFVRNKPQGLDTPVEAGGKNFSGGQRQRLTIARALVGSPQILIMDDSASALDFKTDAALRHAIRERSVRGAAEGGLPLTTVIVSQRVSTVRDADMICVLDHGSVAGLGAHDELYTTCQLYREICQSQLRREELEGQQGSTAPAPAPGAPTVPTSVCAKEGC
;
A
#
# COMPACT_ATOMS: atom_id res chain seq x y z
N MET A 1 -2.13 2.38 -19.49
CA MET A 1 -3.35 1.58 -19.76
C MET A 1 -3.15 0.52 -20.85
N ILE A 2 -2.71 0.90 -22.06
CA ILE A 2 -2.52 -0.04 -23.19
C ILE A 2 -1.53 -1.17 -22.83
N GLU A 3 -0.47 -0.86 -22.13
CA GLU A 3 0.53 -1.83 -21.67
C GLU A 3 -0.08 -2.89 -20.73
N LEU A 4 -0.90 -2.49 -19.74
CA LEU A 4 -1.62 -3.44 -18.89
C LEU A 4 -2.61 -4.30 -19.69
N LEU A 5 -3.31 -3.71 -20.67
CA LEU A 5 -4.18 -4.46 -21.55
C LEU A 5 -3.42 -5.49 -22.40
N ARG A 6 -2.22 -5.17 -22.88
CA ARG A 6 -1.37 -6.14 -23.61
C ARG A 6 -0.87 -7.25 -22.70
N ARG A 7 -0.43 -6.90 -21.47
CA ARG A 7 0.16 -7.85 -20.52
C ARG A 7 -0.89 -8.81 -19.93
N PHE A 8 -2.07 -8.31 -19.54
CA PHE A 8 -3.09 -9.09 -18.84
C PHE A 8 -4.36 -9.37 -19.65
N GLY A 9 -4.58 -8.66 -20.75
CA GLY A 9 -5.79 -8.79 -21.57
C GLY A 9 -5.80 -10.00 -22.50
N GLY A 10 -4.66 -10.63 -22.78
CA GLY A 10 -4.54 -11.73 -23.75
C GLY A 10 -5.50 -12.89 -23.47
N LYS A 11 -5.60 -13.31 -22.21
CA LYS A 11 -6.49 -14.37 -21.72
C LYS A 11 -7.99 -14.05 -21.92
N PHE A 12 -8.33 -12.76 -21.91
CA PHE A 12 -9.71 -12.26 -21.99
C PHE A 12 -10.06 -11.71 -23.39
N ARG A 13 -9.19 -11.85 -24.40
CA ARG A 13 -9.34 -11.28 -25.73
C ARG A 13 -10.69 -11.62 -26.38
N ARG A 14 -11.15 -12.87 -26.24
CA ARG A 14 -12.45 -13.31 -26.78
C ARG A 14 -13.62 -12.50 -26.18
N TYR A 15 -13.60 -12.30 -24.87
CA TYR A 15 -14.65 -11.54 -24.17
C TYR A 15 -14.60 -10.05 -24.49
N MET A 16 -13.39 -9.50 -24.69
CA MET A 16 -13.18 -8.11 -25.10
C MET A 16 -13.64 -7.82 -26.53
N VAL A 17 -13.85 -8.84 -27.37
CA VAL A 17 -14.40 -8.70 -28.73
C VAL A 17 -15.89 -8.99 -28.73
N ILE A 18 -16.34 -10.10 -28.12
CA ILE A 18 -17.74 -10.52 -28.10
C ILE A 18 -18.63 -9.49 -27.38
N GLY A 19 -18.17 -8.94 -26.24
CA GLY A 19 -18.94 -7.95 -25.48
C GLY A 19 -19.30 -6.71 -26.31
N PRO A 20 -18.33 -5.97 -26.86
CA PRO A 20 -18.60 -4.82 -27.74
C PRO A 20 -19.38 -5.17 -29.02
N ALA A 21 -19.15 -6.36 -29.60
CA ALA A 21 -19.92 -6.80 -30.76
C ALA A 21 -21.41 -6.99 -30.43
N CYS A 22 -21.73 -7.65 -29.31
CA CYS A 22 -23.09 -7.75 -28.80
C CYS A 22 -23.72 -6.37 -28.54
N LYS A 23 -22.90 -5.44 -27.98
CA LYS A 23 -23.37 -4.10 -27.70
C LYS A 23 -23.59 -3.27 -28.95
N LEU A 24 -22.85 -3.49 -30.02
CA LEU A 24 -23.07 -2.87 -31.32
C LEU A 24 -24.40 -3.32 -31.93
N ILE A 25 -24.70 -4.62 -31.85
CA ILE A 25 -26.00 -5.14 -32.34
C ILE A 25 -27.17 -4.48 -31.58
N GLU A 26 -27.08 -4.37 -30.26
CA GLU A 26 -28.09 -3.67 -29.45
C GLU A 26 -28.28 -2.22 -29.92
N VAL A 27 -27.17 -1.48 -30.15
CA VAL A 27 -27.25 -0.10 -30.62
C VAL A 27 -27.90 0.04 -32.00
N ILE A 28 -27.74 -0.95 -32.87
CA ILE A 28 -28.47 -0.98 -34.15
C ILE A 28 -29.97 -1.07 -33.91
N PHE A 29 -30.42 -1.89 -32.96
CA PHE A 29 -31.85 -1.93 -32.59
C PHE A 29 -32.32 -0.61 -31.96
N ASP A 30 -31.48 0.05 -31.11
CA ASP A 30 -31.81 1.35 -30.57
C ASP A 30 -31.97 2.42 -31.66
N LEU A 31 -31.19 2.36 -32.75
CA LEU A 31 -31.31 3.26 -33.89
C LEU A 31 -32.49 2.93 -34.79
N LEU A 32 -32.90 1.68 -34.90
CA LEU A 32 -34.06 1.27 -35.69
C LEU A 32 -35.39 1.54 -34.95
N THR A 33 -35.39 1.57 -33.62
CA THR A 33 -36.59 1.77 -32.80
C THR A 33 -37.38 3.04 -33.19
N PRO A 34 -36.79 4.23 -33.36
CA PRO A 34 -37.54 5.43 -33.78
C PRO A 34 -38.16 5.31 -35.17
N LEU A 35 -37.53 4.56 -36.09
CA LEU A 35 -38.06 4.32 -37.43
C LEU A 35 -39.29 3.38 -37.40
N VAL A 36 -39.25 2.34 -36.57
CA VAL A 36 -40.40 1.43 -36.39
C VAL A 36 -41.56 2.16 -35.72
N ILE A 37 -41.28 3.03 -34.74
CA ILE A 37 -42.28 3.90 -34.10
C ILE A 37 -42.88 4.84 -35.16
N ALA A 38 -42.07 5.43 -36.05
CA ALA A 38 -42.60 6.26 -37.14
C ALA A 38 -43.56 5.50 -38.04
N GLN A 39 -43.20 4.27 -38.47
CA GLN A 39 -44.08 3.43 -39.27
C GLN A 39 -45.36 3.04 -38.52
N MET A 40 -45.29 2.79 -37.21
CA MET A 40 -46.45 2.51 -36.38
C MET A 40 -47.42 3.71 -36.32
N ILE A 41 -46.88 4.93 -36.23
CA ILE A 41 -47.68 6.15 -36.23
C ILE A 41 -48.31 6.37 -37.60
N ASP A 42 -47.54 6.29 -38.68
CA ASP A 42 -48.00 6.62 -40.02
C ASP A 42 -48.95 5.59 -40.59
N LYS A 43 -48.62 4.30 -40.53
CA LYS A 43 -49.40 3.21 -41.12
C LYS A 43 -50.42 2.58 -40.16
N GLY A 44 -50.24 2.78 -38.85
CA GLY A 44 -51.19 2.24 -37.86
C GLY A 44 -52.15 3.32 -37.39
N ILE A 45 -51.65 4.32 -36.66
CA ILE A 45 -52.51 5.34 -36.06
C ILE A 45 -53.08 6.27 -37.12
N GLY A 46 -52.26 6.76 -38.04
CA GLY A 46 -52.68 7.69 -39.09
C GLY A 46 -53.63 7.06 -40.12
N ALA A 47 -53.50 5.76 -40.40
CA ALA A 47 -54.37 5.01 -41.28
C ALA A 47 -55.56 4.36 -40.54
N HIS A 48 -55.69 4.53 -39.22
CA HIS A 48 -56.71 3.87 -38.38
C HIS A 48 -56.72 2.32 -38.48
N ASP A 49 -55.55 1.71 -38.78
CA ASP A 49 -55.38 0.27 -38.89
C ASP A 49 -54.81 -0.34 -37.57
N VAL A 50 -55.71 -0.94 -36.79
CA VAL A 50 -55.37 -1.59 -35.53
C VAL A 50 -54.41 -2.78 -35.73
N ASN A 51 -54.54 -3.52 -36.85
CA ASN A 51 -53.67 -4.67 -37.13
C ASN A 51 -52.21 -4.20 -37.38
N ALA A 52 -52.03 -3.11 -38.08
CA ALA A 52 -50.71 -2.51 -38.28
C ALA A 52 -50.09 -2.06 -36.94
N VAL A 53 -50.86 -1.43 -36.04
CA VAL A 53 -50.39 -1.05 -34.69
C VAL A 53 -49.94 -2.29 -33.91
N VAL A 54 -50.74 -3.37 -33.91
CA VAL A 54 -50.37 -4.62 -33.23
C VAL A 54 -49.12 -5.24 -33.84
N HIS A 55 -48.99 -5.25 -35.18
CA HIS A 55 -47.83 -5.80 -35.88
C HIS A 55 -46.53 -5.05 -35.50
N TYR A 56 -46.51 -3.70 -35.60
CA TYR A 56 -45.36 -2.91 -35.22
C TYR A 56 -45.09 -2.95 -33.71
N GLY A 57 -46.14 -3.05 -32.89
CA GLY A 57 -46.00 -3.26 -31.43
C GLY A 57 -45.32 -4.59 -31.09
N MET A 58 -45.70 -5.68 -31.78
CA MET A 58 -45.02 -6.98 -31.62
C MET A 58 -43.58 -6.93 -32.11
N LEU A 59 -43.31 -6.23 -33.22
CA LEU A 59 -41.95 -6.02 -33.72
C LEU A 59 -41.07 -5.27 -32.69
N LEU A 60 -41.57 -4.18 -32.09
CA LEU A 60 -40.88 -3.44 -31.02
C LEU A 60 -40.64 -4.34 -29.81
N GLY A 61 -41.62 -5.15 -29.42
CA GLY A 61 -41.48 -6.14 -28.34
C GLY A 61 -40.36 -7.16 -28.63
N ALA A 62 -40.36 -7.71 -29.86
CA ALA A 62 -39.31 -8.64 -30.29
C ALA A 62 -37.92 -7.99 -30.28
N MET A 63 -37.78 -6.75 -30.82
CA MET A 63 -36.54 -5.99 -30.79
C MET A 63 -36.04 -5.73 -29.36
N ALA A 64 -36.94 -5.41 -28.42
CA ALA A 64 -36.63 -5.20 -27.03
C ALA A 64 -36.09 -6.50 -26.37
N VAL A 65 -36.75 -7.63 -26.58
CA VAL A 65 -36.31 -8.94 -26.03
C VAL A 65 -34.94 -9.35 -26.58
N ILE A 66 -34.73 -9.18 -27.90
CA ILE A 66 -33.44 -9.46 -28.53
C ILE A 66 -32.36 -8.51 -27.97
N GLY A 67 -32.65 -7.21 -27.89
CA GLY A 67 -31.71 -6.20 -27.34
C GLY A 67 -31.30 -6.49 -25.90
N ILE A 68 -32.27 -6.85 -25.05
CA ILE A 68 -31.98 -7.25 -23.66
C ILE A 68 -31.08 -8.49 -23.62
N SER A 69 -31.33 -9.49 -24.47
CA SER A 69 -30.50 -10.70 -24.52
C SER A 69 -29.03 -10.37 -24.87
N PHE A 70 -28.78 -9.54 -25.87
CA PHE A 70 -27.45 -9.08 -26.22
C PHE A 70 -26.81 -8.22 -25.11
N THR A 71 -27.59 -7.39 -24.42
CA THR A 71 -27.14 -6.62 -23.26
C THR A 71 -26.67 -7.53 -22.14
N LEU A 72 -27.42 -8.58 -21.80
CA LEU A 72 -27.03 -9.54 -20.74
C LEU A 72 -25.72 -10.27 -21.08
N VAL A 73 -25.57 -10.69 -22.34
CA VAL A 73 -24.30 -11.29 -22.79
C VAL A 73 -23.14 -10.30 -22.65
N CYS A 74 -23.32 -9.07 -23.13
CA CYS A 74 -22.30 -8.01 -22.99
C CYS A 74 -21.94 -7.75 -21.53
N GLN A 75 -22.92 -7.64 -20.63
CA GLN A 75 -22.71 -7.47 -19.19
C GLN A 75 -21.87 -8.61 -18.59
N LYS A 76 -22.19 -9.85 -18.93
CA LYS A 76 -21.44 -11.03 -18.50
C LYS A 76 -19.98 -10.97 -19.01
N MET A 77 -19.78 -10.67 -20.30
CA MET A 77 -18.42 -10.57 -20.89
C MET A 77 -17.61 -9.44 -20.24
N ALA A 78 -18.23 -8.29 -19.99
CA ALA A 78 -17.60 -7.17 -19.31
C ALA A 78 -17.21 -7.50 -17.86
N ALA A 79 -18.09 -8.19 -17.13
CA ALA A 79 -17.81 -8.61 -15.76
C ALA A 79 -16.66 -9.62 -15.70
N LEU A 80 -16.68 -10.65 -16.53
CA LEU A 80 -15.62 -11.67 -16.59
C LEU A 80 -14.27 -11.03 -16.95
N THR A 81 -14.25 -10.12 -17.92
CA THR A 81 -13.01 -9.44 -18.34
C THR A 81 -12.48 -8.53 -17.25
N SER A 82 -13.32 -7.65 -16.69
CA SER A 82 -12.86 -6.65 -15.71
C SER A 82 -12.43 -7.29 -14.39
N GLN A 83 -13.21 -8.24 -13.87
CA GLN A 83 -12.86 -8.91 -12.61
C GLN A 83 -11.66 -9.84 -12.78
N GLY A 84 -11.66 -10.66 -13.83
CA GLY A 84 -10.54 -11.55 -14.11
C GLY A 84 -9.22 -10.81 -14.31
N MET A 85 -9.24 -9.76 -15.14
CA MET A 85 -8.06 -8.92 -15.34
C MET A 85 -7.59 -8.22 -14.04
N GLY A 86 -8.53 -7.75 -13.23
CA GLY A 86 -8.20 -7.15 -11.93
C GLY A 86 -7.57 -8.14 -10.96
N THR A 87 -8.04 -9.39 -10.95
CA THR A 87 -7.45 -10.48 -10.14
C THR A 87 -6.04 -10.79 -10.60
N ASP A 88 -5.82 -10.92 -11.92
CA ASP A 88 -4.50 -11.21 -12.48
C ASP A 88 -3.51 -10.05 -12.19
N ILE A 89 -3.94 -8.78 -12.29
CA ILE A 89 -3.11 -7.61 -11.94
C ILE A 89 -2.76 -7.60 -10.45
N ARG A 90 -3.72 -7.86 -9.56
CA ARG A 90 -3.45 -7.93 -8.10
C ARG A 90 -2.47 -9.03 -7.75
N GLY A 91 -2.66 -10.22 -8.35
CA GLY A 91 -1.76 -11.35 -8.16
C GLY A 91 -0.33 -11.02 -8.60
N ALA A 92 -0.18 -10.43 -9.79
CA ALA A 92 1.12 -10.04 -10.33
C ALA A 92 1.79 -8.92 -9.48
N LEU A 93 1.03 -7.90 -9.07
CA LEU A 93 1.53 -6.85 -8.18
C LEU A 93 2.00 -7.43 -6.84
N TYR A 94 1.20 -8.28 -6.22
CA TYR A 94 1.55 -8.89 -4.93
C TYR A 94 2.80 -9.75 -5.03
N GLN A 95 2.88 -10.60 -6.06
CA GLN A 95 4.07 -11.42 -6.30
C GLN A 95 5.31 -10.57 -6.58
N HIS A 96 5.16 -9.48 -7.34
CA HIS A 96 6.27 -8.60 -7.67
C HIS A 96 6.75 -7.79 -6.46
N ILE A 97 5.83 -7.25 -5.66
CA ILE A 97 6.15 -6.50 -4.43
C ILE A 97 6.94 -7.38 -3.44
N ASN A 98 6.58 -8.68 -3.33
CA ASN A 98 7.32 -9.61 -2.47
C ASN A 98 8.74 -9.93 -2.98
N LYS A 99 9.07 -9.58 -4.24
CA LYS A 99 10.42 -9.74 -4.81
C LYS A 99 11.25 -8.47 -4.71
N LEU A 100 10.62 -7.31 -4.44
CA LEU A 100 11.32 -6.03 -4.29
C LEU A 100 12.22 -6.06 -3.06
N SER A 101 13.37 -5.43 -3.16
CA SER A 101 14.28 -5.22 -2.03
C SER A 101 13.79 -4.09 -1.12
N TYR A 102 14.41 -3.95 0.03
CA TYR A 102 14.03 -2.92 1.01
C TYR A 102 14.15 -1.50 0.44
N ALA A 103 15.13 -1.25 -0.43
CA ALA A 103 15.32 0.05 -1.08
C ALA A 103 14.09 0.49 -1.88
N GLU A 104 13.51 -0.42 -2.69
CA GLU A 104 12.30 -0.13 -3.47
C GLU A 104 11.06 -0.03 -2.56
N LEU A 105 10.96 -0.90 -1.54
CA LEU A 105 9.86 -0.84 -0.58
C LEU A 105 9.83 0.48 0.18
N ASP A 106 10.98 1.00 0.58
CA ASP A 106 11.12 2.29 1.24
C ASP A 106 10.80 3.45 0.28
N ARG A 107 11.26 3.36 -0.97
CA ARG A 107 10.98 4.35 -2.03
C ARG A 107 9.48 4.50 -2.30
N PHE A 108 8.76 3.38 -2.45
CA PHE A 108 7.32 3.43 -2.72
C PHE A 108 6.49 3.71 -1.47
N GLY A 109 6.90 3.19 -0.34
CA GLY A 109 6.18 3.22 0.93
C GLY A 109 4.97 2.28 0.96
N THR A 110 4.80 1.57 2.06
CA THR A 110 3.71 0.59 2.25
C THR A 110 2.30 1.14 1.98
N PRO A 111 1.91 2.37 2.44
CA PRO A 111 0.58 2.91 2.17
C PRO A 111 0.31 3.13 0.69
N SER A 112 1.33 3.54 -0.07
CA SER A 112 1.23 3.74 -1.53
C SER A 112 1.04 2.40 -2.26
N LEU A 113 1.80 1.36 -1.88
CA LEU A 113 1.67 0.02 -2.46
C LEU A 113 0.29 -0.59 -2.20
N ILE A 114 -0.25 -0.43 -0.99
CA ILE A 114 -1.61 -0.87 -0.66
C ILE A 114 -2.64 -0.15 -1.55
N THR A 115 -2.51 1.18 -1.73
CA THR A 115 -3.40 1.96 -2.59
C THR A 115 -3.35 1.47 -4.04
N ARG A 116 -2.16 1.10 -4.55
CA ARG A 116 -1.98 0.59 -5.91
C ARG A 116 -2.66 -0.77 -6.11
N ILE A 117 -2.52 -1.71 -5.15
CA ILE A 117 -3.17 -3.04 -5.22
C ILE A 117 -4.70 -2.93 -5.10
N THR A 118 -5.21 -1.98 -4.31
CA THR A 118 -6.64 -1.84 -4.02
C THR A 118 -7.30 -0.85 -4.96
N ASN A 119 -7.13 0.44 -4.72
CA ASN A 119 -7.88 1.50 -5.39
C ASN A 119 -7.48 1.67 -6.86
N ASP A 120 -6.17 1.64 -7.19
CA ASP A 120 -5.73 1.84 -8.58
C ASP A 120 -6.16 0.68 -9.47
N VAL A 121 -6.08 -0.57 -8.99
CA VAL A 121 -6.61 -1.71 -9.73
C VAL A 121 -8.13 -1.59 -9.93
N ASN A 122 -8.89 -1.10 -8.92
CA ASN A 122 -10.33 -0.86 -9.06
C ASN A 122 -10.64 0.16 -10.15
N GLN A 123 -9.85 1.26 -10.26
CA GLN A 123 -10.03 2.24 -11.34
C GLN A 123 -9.78 1.63 -12.72
N VAL A 124 -8.76 0.79 -12.85
CA VAL A 124 -8.48 0.06 -14.10
C VAL A 124 -9.62 -0.92 -14.42
N GLN A 125 -10.11 -1.68 -13.43
CA GLN A 125 -11.26 -2.59 -13.60
C GLN A 125 -12.51 -1.86 -14.09
N LEU A 126 -12.82 -0.70 -13.47
CA LEU A 126 -13.96 0.13 -13.88
C LEU A 126 -13.82 0.57 -15.34
N ALA A 127 -12.64 1.04 -15.75
CA ALA A 127 -12.40 1.46 -17.12
C ALA A 127 -12.50 0.30 -18.11
N VAL A 128 -12.00 -0.89 -17.76
CA VAL A 128 -12.15 -2.09 -18.59
C VAL A 128 -13.63 -2.47 -18.73
N ALA A 129 -14.39 -2.49 -17.63
CA ALA A 129 -15.83 -2.80 -17.67
C ALA A 129 -16.61 -1.81 -18.54
N LEU A 130 -16.36 -0.51 -18.36
CA LEU A 130 -17.01 0.54 -19.16
C LEU A 130 -16.49 0.54 -20.60
N GLY A 131 -15.24 0.20 -20.82
CA GLY A 131 -14.65 0.05 -22.15
C GLY A 131 -15.38 -1.01 -22.98
N VAL A 132 -15.60 -2.19 -22.41
CA VAL A 132 -16.34 -3.27 -23.08
C VAL A 132 -17.81 -2.92 -23.33
N ARG A 133 -18.47 -2.19 -22.41
CA ARG A 133 -19.90 -1.92 -22.47
C ARG A 133 -20.29 -0.63 -23.18
N MET A 134 -19.48 0.42 -23.02
CA MET A 134 -19.92 1.79 -23.30
C MET A 134 -19.06 2.52 -24.35
N LEU A 135 -17.79 2.10 -24.52
CA LEU A 135 -16.86 2.81 -25.40
C LEU A 135 -17.30 2.83 -26.87
N ILE A 136 -17.91 1.76 -27.34
CA ILE A 136 -18.48 1.68 -28.70
C ILE A 136 -19.92 2.19 -28.73
N ARG A 137 -20.73 1.89 -27.73
CA ARG A 137 -22.15 2.24 -27.69
C ARG A 137 -22.40 3.72 -27.94
N TRP A 138 -21.86 4.58 -27.08
CA TRP A 138 -22.25 5.98 -27.07
C TRP A 138 -21.74 6.78 -28.28
N PRO A 139 -20.48 6.62 -28.75
CA PRO A 139 -20.06 7.26 -29.99
C PRO A 139 -20.84 6.76 -31.21
N PHE A 140 -21.09 5.44 -31.28
CA PHE A 140 -21.84 4.87 -32.40
C PHE A 140 -23.30 5.33 -32.39
N LEU A 141 -23.92 5.45 -31.22
CA LEU A 141 -25.30 5.97 -31.09
C LEU A 141 -25.38 7.46 -31.46
N ALA A 142 -24.37 8.28 -31.05
CA ALA A 142 -24.33 9.70 -31.39
C ALA A 142 -24.17 9.92 -32.90
N VAL A 143 -23.22 9.23 -33.53
CA VAL A 143 -23.01 9.33 -34.98
C VAL A 143 -24.14 8.66 -35.76
N GLY A 144 -24.59 7.51 -35.29
CA GLY A 144 -25.67 6.75 -35.95
C GLY A 144 -27.00 7.51 -35.95
N SER A 145 -27.40 8.14 -34.85
CA SER A 145 -28.62 8.95 -34.80
C SER A 145 -28.54 10.18 -35.70
N MET A 146 -27.38 10.82 -35.80
CA MET A 146 -27.17 11.92 -36.73
C MET A 146 -27.23 11.45 -38.20
N CYS A 147 -26.56 10.33 -38.53
CA CYS A 147 -26.64 9.76 -39.87
C CYS A 147 -28.08 9.31 -40.24
N ALA A 148 -28.80 8.69 -39.31
CA ALA A 148 -30.19 8.30 -39.51
C ALA A 148 -31.10 9.52 -39.74
N ALA A 149 -30.91 10.58 -38.99
CA ALA A 149 -31.62 11.83 -39.20
C ALA A 149 -31.34 12.44 -40.59
N LEU A 150 -30.09 12.55 -41.01
CA LEU A 150 -29.69 13.02 -42.33
C LEU A 150 -30.22 12.14 -43.48
N ALA A 151 -30.34 10.84 -43.26
CA ALA A 151 -30.90 9.91 -44.26
C ALA A 151 -32.40 10.02 -44.44
N ILE A 152 -33.14 10.51 -43.44
CA ILE A 152 -34.59 10.73 -43.53
C ILE A 152 -34.87 12.04 -44.29
N ASP A 153 -34.30 13.15 -43.88
CA ASP A 153 -34.41 14.43 -44.52
C ASP A 153 -33.16 15.30 -44.26
N LEU A 154 -32.63 15.92 -45.33
CA LEU A 154 -31.42 16.69 -45.24
C LEU A 154 -31.66 18.04 -44.52
N LYS A 155 -32.81 18.69 -44.71
CA LYS A 155 -33.11 20.00 -44.12
C LYS A 155 -33.22 19.90 -42.58
N LEU A 156 -33.98 18.89 -42.08
CA LEU A 156 -34.08 18.64 -40.65
C LEU A 156 -32.77 18.06 -40.07
N GLY A 157 -32.07 17.22 -40.83
CA GLY A 157 -30.76 16.69 -40.46
C GLY A 157 -29.71 17.77 -40.23
N MET A 158 -29.75 18.89 -40.92
CA MET A 158 -28.86 20.03 -40.68
C MET A 158 -29.03 20.67 -39.29
N ILE A 159 -30.22 20.54 -38.66
CA ILE A 159 -30.44 20.99 -37.28
C ILE A 159 -29.52 20.19 -36.30
N PHE A 160 -29.36 18.89 -36.54
CA PHE A 160 -28.43 18.04 -35.73
C PHE A 160 -26.99 18.47 -35.93
N LEU A 161 -26.59 18.83 -37.16
CA LEU A 161 -25.26 19.27 -37.48
C LEU A 161 -24.88 20.57 -36.78
N ILE A 162 -25.88 21.40 -36.46
CA ILE A 162 -25.71 22.65 -35.69
C ILE A 162 -25.79 22.40 -34.20
N CYS A 163 -26.80 21.64 -33.73
CA CYS A 163 -27.02 21.44 -32.30
C CYS A 163 -25.92 20.57 -31.64
N THR A 164 -25.42 19.54 -32.34
CA THR A 164 -24.39 18.63 -31.80
C THR A 164 -23.07 19.36 -31.47
N PRO A 165 -22.46 20.15 -32.37
CA PRO A 165 -21.29 20.94 -32.03
C PRO A 165 -21.57 22.03 -30.98
N ALA A 166 -22.79 22.66 -31.01
CA ALA A 166 -23.17 23.64 -30.01
C ALA A 166 -23.18 23.03 -28.59
N ILE A 167 -23.76 21.84 -28.42
CA ILE A 167 -23.76 21.09 -27.15
C ILE A 167 -22.31 20.73 -26.75
N GLY A 168 -21.50 20.27 -27.71
CA GLY A 168 -20.08 19.97 -27.49
C GLY A 168 -19.28 21.17 -27.01
N LEU A 169 -19.53 22.35 -27.61
CA LEU A 169 -18.87 23.62 -27.23
C LEU A 169 -19.28 24.05 -25.81
N VAL A 170 -20.55 23.96 -25.48
CA VAL A 170 -21.06 24.27 -24.13
C VAL A 170 -20.40 23.33 -23.10
N PHE A 171 -20.35 22.05 -23.40
CA PHE A 171 -19.72 21.08 -22.53
C PHE A 171 -18.22 21.39 -22.33
N TRP A 172 -17.50 21.63 -23.43
CA TRP A 172 -16.07 21.97 -23.38
C TRP A 172 -15.83 23.25 -22.56
N PHE A 173 -16.61 24.30 -22.79
CA PHE A 173 -16.47 25.58 -22.10
C PHE A 173 -16.70 25.43 -20.57
N VAL A 174 -17.79 24.77 -20.18
CA VAL A 174 -18.12 24.56 -18.76
C VAL A 174 -17.05 23.69 -18.10
N MET A 175 -16.65 22.58 -18.75
CA MET A 175 -15.62 21.69 -18.20
C MET A 175 -14.25 22.36 -18.07
N ALA A 176 -13.83 23.13 -19.07
CA ALA A 176 -12.57 23.86 -19.00
C ALA A 176 -12.53 24.84 -17.82
N ARG A 177 -13.69 25.42 -17.46
CA ARG A 177 -13.81 26.27 -16.26
C ARG A 177 -13.93 25.51 -14.96
N CYS A 178 -14.55 24.33 -14.95
CA CYS A 178 -14.72 23.50 -13.75
C CYS A 178 -13.42 22.79 -13.29
N ILE A 179 -12.57 22.34 -14.24
CA ILE A 179 -11.36 21.57 -13.94
C ILE A 179 -10.45 22.25 -12.89
N PRO A 180 -10.09 23.55 -12.99
CA PRO A 180 -9.25 24.20 -11.98
C PRO A 180 -9.90 24.24 -10.60
N TYR A 181 -11.22 24.45 -10.53
CA TYR A 181 -11.95 24.43 -9.25
C TYR A 181 -12.01 23.03 -8.63
N TYR A 182 -12.15 21.97 -9.45
CA TYR A 182 -12.06 20.59 -8.95
C TYR A 182 -10.68 20.28 -8.35
N LYS A 183 -9.60 20.79 -8.96
CA LYS A 183 -8.24 20.66 -8.40
C LYS A 183 -8.11 21.38 -7.05
N GLN A 184 -8.65 22.59 -6.94
CA GLN A 184 -8.67 23.34 -5.67
C GLN A 184 -9.51 22.63 -4.61
N LEU A 185 -10.67 22.12 -4.98
CA LEU A 185 -11.55 21.34 -4.10
C LEU A 185 -10.82 20.12 -3.54
N GLN A 186 -10.10 19.39 -4.39
CA GLN A 186 -9.31 18.23 -3.96
C GLN A 186 -8.20 18.63 -2.97
N ALA A 187 -7.45 19.69 -3.26
CA ALA A 187 -6.40 20.18 -2.37
C ALA A 187 -6.93 20.60 -0.99
N LYS A 188 -8.14 21.21 -0.95
CA LYS A 188 -8.79 21.56 0.31
C LYS A 188 -9.30 20.33 1.08
N LEU A 189 -9.78 19.31 0.37
CA LEU A 189 -10.16 18.04 0.96
C LEU A 189 -8.94 17.31 1.57
N ASP A 190 -7.80 17.34 0.87
CA ASP A 190 -6.55 16.77 1.36
C ASP A 190 -6.06 17.49 2.63
N ARG A 191 -6.27 18.83 2.71
CA ARG A 191 -5.99 19.62 3.92
C ARG A 191 -6.87 19.20 5.10
N ILE A 192 -8.16 18.98 4.89
CA ILE A 192 -9.09 18.47 5.92
C ILE A 192 -8.61 17.10 6.40
N ALA A 193 -8.28 16.20 5.45
CA ALA A 193 -7.78 14.87 5.79
C ALA A 193 -6.47 14.92 6.60
N LEU A 194 -5.59 15.89 6.32
CA LEU A 194 -4.37 16.12 7.10
C LEU A 194 -4.70 16.57 8.52
N ILE A 195 -5.58 17.59 8.71
CA ILE A 195 -6.01 18.08 10.01
C ILE A 195 -6.63 16.94 10.83
N CYS A 196 -7.51 16.13 10.24
CA CYS A 196 -8.09 14.96 10.90
C CYS A 196 -7.01 13.95 11.34
N ARG A 197 -6.04 13.65 10.47
CA ARG A 197 -4.94 12.73 10.78
C ARG A 197 -4.08 13.25 11.94
N GLU A 198 -3.71 14.53 11.89
CA GLU A 198 -2.95 15.18 12.97
C GLU A 198 -3.73 15.19 14.28
N GLY A 199 -5.00 15.59 14.26
CA GLY A 199 -5.86 15.62 15.44
C GLY A 199 -6.10 14.25 16.07
N LEU A 200 -6.34 13.20 15.25
CA LEU A 200 -6.53 11.84 15.74
C LEU A 200 -5.23 11.21 16.27
N SER A 201 -4.12 11.38 15.56
CA SER A 201 -2.81 10.88 16.02
C SER A 201 -2.30 11.64 17.23
N GLY A 202 -2.55 12.94 17.29
CA GLY A 202 -2.19 13.85 18.39
C GLY A 202 -3.24 14.01 19.47
N ALA A 203 -4.32 13.23 19.51
CA ALA A 203 -5.45 13.43 20.42
C ALA A 203 -5.05 13.48 21.91
N ARG A 204 -4.03 12.71 22.31
CA ARG A 204 -3.49 12.76 23.68
C ARG A 204 -2.81 14.10 23.98
N VAL A 205 -2.08 14.65 23.01
CA VAL A 205 -1.40 15.95 23.14
C VAL A 205 -2.42 17.08 23.17
N VAL A 206 -3.39 17.06 22.25
CA VAL A 206 -4.48 18.05 22.19
C VAL A 206 -5.21 18.12 23.54
N ARG A 207 -5.58 16.97 24.13
CA ARG A 207 -6.23 16.89 25.43
C ARG A 207 -5.31 17.29 26.58
N ALA A 208 -4.04 16.88 26.57
CA ALA A 208 -3.09 17.23 27.62
C ALA A 208 -2.83 18.75 27.73
N PHE A 209 -2.94 19.47 26.60
CA PHE A 209 -2.75 20.92 26.55
C PHE A 209 -4.04 21.71 26.44
N VAL A 210 -5.24 21.06 26.59
CA VAL A 210 -6.57 21.68 26.53
C VAL A 210 -6.72 22.54 25.26
N ARG A 211 -6.40 21.97 24.09
CA ARG A 211 -6.41 22.66 22.79
C ARG A 211 -7.53 22.18 21.87
N GLU A 212 -8.56 21.52 22.39
CA GLU A 212 -9.69 20.99 21.62
C GLU A 212 -10.42 22.09 20.85
N ASP A 213 -10.66 23.25 21.45
CA ASP A 213 -11.36 24.35 20.80
C ASP A 213 -10.52 24.94 19.64
N HIS A 214 -9.21 25.03 19.81
CA HIS A 214 -8.32 25.49 18.73
C HIS A 214 -8.35 24.53 17.52
N GLU A 215 -8.26 23.22 17.76
CA GLU A 215 -8.31 22.23 16.68
C GLU A 215 -9.70 22.18 16.03
N ARG A 216 -10.76 22.37 16.81
CA ARG A 216 -12.13 22.46 16.29
C ARG A 216 -12.32 23.70 15.41
N GLU A 217 -11.78 24.84 15.79
CA GLU A 217 -11.83 26.07 14.97
C GLU A 217 -11.02 25.91 13.68
N ARG A 218 -9.80 25.35 13.76
CA ARG A 218 -8.94 25.03 12.63
C ARG A 218 -9.63 24.10 11.62
N PHE A 219 -10.33 23.08 12.14
CA PHE A 219 -11.12 22.16 11.32
C PHE A 219 -12.31 22.87 10.67
N ALA A 220 -13.06 23.66 11.45
CA ALA A 220 -14.23 24.40 10.97
C ALA A 220 -13.86 25.35 9.82
N GLN A 221 -12.78 26.13 9.97
CA GLN A 221 -12.28 27.02 8.91
C GLN A 221 -11.93 26.25 7.64
N ALA A 222 -11.22 25.12 7.76
CA ALA A 222 -10.87 24.29 6.61
C ALA A 222 -12.11 23.67 5.94
N ALA A 223 -13.10 23.27 6.72
CA ALA A 223 -14.38 22.72 6.24
C ALA A 223 -15.22 23.78 5.52
N ASP A 224 -15.31 25.01 6.07
CA ASP A 224 -15.99 26.14 5.43
C ASP A 224 -15.33 26.53 4.12
N ASP A 225 -14.00 26.60 4.11
CA ASP A 225 -13.22 26.87 2.88
C ASP A 225 -13.47 25.82 1.79
N GLN A 226 -13.53 24.54 2.18
CA GLN A 226 -13.86 23.44 1.27
C GLN A 226 -15.30 23.55 0.78
N ALA A 227 -16.26 23.80 1.68
CA ALA A 227 -17.67 23.94 1.36
C ALA A 227 -17.92 25.08 0.38
N ASN A 228 -17.30 26.25 0.61
CA ASN A 228 -17.40 27.40 -0.30
C ASN A 228 -16.87 27.08 -1.71
N THR A 229 -15.77 26.34 -1.80
CA THR A 229 -15.22 25.89 -3.08
C THR A 229 -16.14 24.85 -3.74
N ALA A 230 -16.69 23.90 -2.97
CA ALA A 230 -17.66 22.92 -3.46
C ALA A 230 -18.93 23.58 -4.01
N ILE A 231 -19.44 24.59 -3.30
CA ILE A 231 -20.58 25.40 -3.74
C ILE A 231 -20.26 26.13 -5.05
N ALA A 232 -19.06 26.72 -5.18
CA ALA A 232 -18.63 27.40 -6.42
C ALA A 232 -18.55 26.40 -7.60
N VAL A 233 -17.97 25.20 -7.38
CA VAL A 233 -17.98 24.12 -8.36
C VAL A 233 -19.40 23.70 -8.71
N GLY A 234 -20.26 23.51 -7.68
CA GLY A 234 -21.66 23.13 -7.84
C GLY A 234 -22.44 24.15 -8.69
N LYS A 235 -22.32 25.45 -8.39
CA LYS A 235 -22.94 26.53 -9.15
C LYS A 235 -22.51 26.52 -10.61
N LEU A 236 -21.20 26.35 -10.86
CA LEU A 236 -20.67 26.35 -12.22
C LEU A 236 -21.08 25.09 -13.00
N SER A 237 -21.02 23.94 -12.38
CA SER A 237 -21.39 22.65 -13.01
C SER A 237 -22.90 22.52 -13.21
N SER A 238 -23.72 23.14 -12.32
CA SER A 238 -25.18 23.10 -12.45
C SER A 238 -25.71 23.82 -13.70
N ILE A 239 -24.93 24.73 -14.28
CA ILE A 239 -25.27 25.42 -15.54
C ILE A 239 -25.27 24.45 -16.73
N LEU A 240 -24.49 23.37 -16.66
CA LEU A 240 -24.31 22.43 -17.77
C LEU A 240 -25.64 21.82 -18.24
N ASN A 241 -26.42 21.25 -17.31
CA ASN A 241 -27.68 20.60 -17.65
C ASN A 241 -28.73 21.58 -18.22
N PRO A 242 -29.06 22.71 -17.58
CA PRO A 242 -30.04 23.65 -18.13
C PRO A 242 -29.66 24.15 -19.50
N VAL A 243 -28.37 24.49 -19.74
CA VAL A 243 -27.94 25.01 -21.06
C VAL A 243 -27.98 23.92 -22.14
N THR A 244 -27.52 22.71 -21.83
CA THR A 244 -27.61 21.60 -22.80
C THR A 244 -29.06 21.22 -23.09
N PHE A 245 -29.94 21.21 -22.09
CA PHE A 245 -31.39 21.02 -22.30
C PHE A 245 -32.04 22.18 -23.10
N LEU A 246 -31.61 23.43 -22.87
CA LEU A 246 -32.09 24.57 -23.65
C LEU A 246 -31.73 24.40 -25.13
N VAL A 247 -30.47 24.06 -25.44
CA VAL A 247 -30.04 23.83 -26.84
C VAL A 247 -30.83 22.69 -27.48
N MET A 248 -31.01 21.58 -26.74
CA MET A 248 -31.80 20.44 -27.20
C MET A 248 -33.25 20.84 -27.48
N ASN A 249 -33.92 21.50 -26.52
CA ASN A 249 -35.32 21.89 -26.69
C ASN A 249 -35.52 22.92 -27.81
N LEU A 250 -34.59 23.85 -28.00
CA LEU A 250 -34.60 24.73 -29.16
C LEU A 250 -34.46 23.93 -30.46
N GLY A 251 -33.60 22.92 -30.50
CA GLY A 251 -33.47 21.99 -31.59
C GLY A 251 -34.78 21.21 -31.85
N VAL A 252 -35.41 20.69 -30.78
CA VAL A 252 -36.71 20.04 -30.90
C VAL A 252 -37.82 20.99 -31.40
N CYS A 253 -37.86 22.21 -30.87
CA CYS A 253 -38.80 23.23 -31.39
C CYS A 253 -38.59 23.52 -32.87
N ALA A 254 -37.31 23.65 -33.29
CA ALA A 254 -36.96 23.86 -34.71
C ALA A 254 -37.37 22.65 -35.58
N ILE A 255 -37.17 21.39 -35.09
CA ILE A 255 -37.60 20.17 -35.75
C ILE A 255 -39.12 20.15 -35.90
N LEU A 256 -39.86 20.46 -34.84
CA LEU A 256 -41.34 20.47 -34.87
C LEU A 256 -41.88 21.58 -35.78
N TRP A 257 -41.27 22.76 -35.77
CA TRP A 257 -41.66 23.87 -36.61
C TRP A 257 -41.42 23.59 -38.10
N VAL A 258 -40.17 23.29 -38.47
CA VAL A 258 -39.79 23.02 -39.87
C VAL A 258 -40.44 21.70 -40.35
N GLY A 259 -40.42 20.66 -39.51
CA GLY A 259 -41.07 19.36 -39.79
C GLY A 259 -42.57 19.50 -39.96
N GLY A 260 -43.25 20.31 -39.12
CA GLY A 260 -44.69 20.59 -39.29
C GLY A 260 -45.01 21.26 -40.61
N ILE A 261 -44.17 22.20 -41.10
CA ILE A 261 -44.33 22.81 -42.44
C ILE A 261 -44.16 21.73 -43.52
N GLN A 262 -43.13 20.87 -43.43
CA GLN A 262 -42.89 19.79 -44.41
C GLN A 262 -43.98 18.72 -44.41
N VAL A 263 -44.57 18.39 -43.25
CA VAL A 263 -45.72 17.50 -43.15
C VAL A 263 -46.95 18.09 -43.84
N ASN A 264 -47.19 19.41 -43.66
CA ASN A 264 -48.33 20.09 -44.28
C ASN A 264 -48.21 20.18 -45.83
N VAL A 265 -46.96 20.23 -46.35
CA VAL A 265 -46.67 20.17 -47.79
C VAL A 265 -46.62 18.73 -48.34
N GLY A 266 -46.63 17.74 -47.47
CA GLY A 266 -46.54 16.31 -47.84
C GLY A 266 -45.16 15.77 -48.14
N GLU A 267 -44.08 16.53 -47.80
CA GLU A 267 -42.69 16.07 -47.96
C GLU A 267 -42.26 15.08 -46.87
N LEU A 268 -42.87 15.19 -45.67
CA LEU A 268 -42.60 14.30 -44.52
C LEU A 268 -43.90 13.75 -43.93
N THR A 269 -43.73 12.66 -43.14
CA THR A 269 -44.82 12.10 -42.35
C THR A 269 -44.75 12.51 -40.88
N GLN A 270 -45.87 12.41 -40.13
CA GLN A 270 -45.89 12.73 -38.70
C GLN A 270 -44.96 11.81 -37.90
N GLY A 271 -44.91 10.51 -38.25
CA GLY A 271 -44.03 9.55 -37.64
C GLY A 271 -42.55 9.86 -37.83
N GLN A 272 -42.18 10.34 -39.02
CA GLN A 272 -40.78 10.78 -39.28
C GLN A 272 -40.36 11.96 -38.39
N VAL A 273 -41.22 12.95 -38.18
CA VAL A 273 -40.94 14.07 -37.27
C VAL A 273 -40.74 13.58 -35.83
N MET A 274 -41.56 12.60 -35.39
CA MET A 274 -41.35 11.98 -34.06
C MET A 274 -40.04 11.20 -33.97
N ALA A 275 -39.61 10.54 -35.07
CA ALA A 275 -38.30 9.89 -35.11
C ALA A 275 -37.15 10.90 -34.94
N PHE A 276 -37.21 12.09 -35.56
CA PHE A 276 -36.25 13.17 -35.36
C PHE A 276 -36.14 13.62 -33.91
N VAL A 277 -37.29 13.79 -33.21
CA VAL A 277 -37.28 14.16 -31.78
C VAL A 277 -36.59 13.08 -30.93
N ASN A 278 -36.85 11.80 -31.19
CA ASN A 278 -36.20 10.69 -30.52
C ASN A 278 -34.68 10.67 -30.80
N TYR A 279 -34.26 10.82 -32.05
CA TYR A 279 -32.81 10.91 -32.40
C TYR A 279 -32.12 12.09 -31.73
N MET A 280 -32.75 13.26 -31.61
CA MET A 280 -32.21 14.41 -30.92
C MET A 280 -31.91 14.08 -29.44
N THR A 281 -32.86 13.43 -28.76
CA THR A 281 -32.69 13.00 -27.36
C THR A 281 -31.59 11.96 -27.22
N GLN A 282 -31.49 10.99 -28.14
CA GLN A 282 -30.40 10.00 -28.15
C GLN A 282 -29.04 10.65 -28.37
N THR A 283 -28.94 11.61 -29.29
CA THR A 283 -27.69 12.34 -29.57
C THR A 283 -27.21 13.11 -28.34
N LEU A 284 -28.08 13.87 -27.66
CA LEU A 284 -27.72 14.59 -26.44
C LEU A 284 -27.22 13.65 -25.34
N THR A 285 -28.01 12.59 -25.08
CA THR A 285 -27.66 11.60 -24.04
C THR A 285 -26.29 10.97 -24.34
N SER A 286 -26.04 10.63 -25.60
CA SER A 286 -24.77 10.02 -26.03
C SER A 286 -23.58 10.93 -25.79
N ILE A 287 -23.68 12.23 -26.11
CA ILE A 287 -22.60 13.20 -25.90
C ILE A 287 -22.22 13.31 -24.41
N VAL A 288 -23.23 13.38 -23.53
CA VAL A 288 -23.01 13.46 -22.08
C VAL A 288 -22.28 12.20 -21.57
N TYR A 289 -22.69 11.03 -22.03
CA TYR A 289 -22.02 9.78 -21.63
C TYR A 289 -20.60 9.64 -22.18
N VAL A 290 -20.34 10.06 -23.42
CA VAL A 290 -18.98 10.09 -24.00
C VAL A 290 -18.06 10.97 -23.14
N ALA A 291 -18.53 12.15 -22.75
CA ALA A 291 -17.76 13.04 -21.90
C ALA A 291 -17.42 12.43 -20.52
N ASN A 292 -18.37 11.74 -19.89
CA ASN A 292 -18.14 11.03 -18.64
C ASN A 292 -17.13 9.88 -18.81
N LEU A 293 -17.15 9.16 -19.92
CA LEU A 293 -16.18 8.11 -20.23
C LEU A 293 -14.74 8.68 -20.30
N VAL A 294 -14.54 9.83 -20.92
CA VAL A 294 -13.22 10.47 -20.99
C VAL A 294 -12.64 10.68 -19.58
N VAL A 295 -13.46 11.13 -18.63
CA VAL A 295 -13.02 11.32 -17.24
C VAL A 295 -12.60 10.00 -16.59
N VAL A 296 -13.40 8.95 -16.78
CA VAL A 296 -13.09 7.62 -16.21
C VAL A 296 -11.80 7.05 -16.80
N PHE A 297 -11.63 7.13 -18.13
CA PHE A 297 -10.42 6.62 -18.80
C PHE A 297 -9.17 7.44 -18.42
N THR A 298 -9.29 8.73 -18.21
CA THR A 298 -8.18 9.57 -17.74
C THR A 298 -7.72 9.16 -16.35
N LYS A 299 -8.66 8.97 -15.41
CA LYS A 299 -8.34 8.47 -14.05
C LYS A 299 -7.70 7.09 -14.10
N ALA A 300 -8.28 6.17 -14.85
CA ALA A 300 -7.75 4.82 -15.00
C ALA A 300 -6.37 4.79 -15.66
N SER A 301 -6.08 5.69 -16.61
CA SER A 301 -4.77 5.82 -17.23
C SER A 301 -3.70 6.26 -16.23
N ALA A 302 -4.02 7.22 -15.35
CA ALA A 302 -3.14 7.63 -14.27
C ALA A 302 -2.88 6.49 -13.28
N SER A 303 -3.93 5.75 -12.87
CA SER A 303 -3.80 4.57 -12.01
C SER A 303 -2.98 3.45 -12.67
N ALA A 304 -3.19 3.21 -13.96
CA ALA A 304 -2.41 2.24 -14.73
C ALA A 304 -0.92 2.61 -14.82
N SER A 305 -0.59 3.90 -14.90
CA SER A 305 0.80 4.37 -14.88
C SER A 305 1.47 4.05 -13.55
N ARG A 306 0.79 4.29 -12.41
CA ARG A 306 1.33 3.94 -11.09
C ARG A 306 1.48 2.43 -10.87
N ILE A 307 0.57 1.62 -11.43
CA ILE A 307 0.68 0.16 -11.41
C ILE A 307 1.90 -0.29 -12.22
N ASN A 308 2.08 0.24 -13.44
CA ASN A 308 3.23 -0.10 -14.30
C ASN A 308 4.55 0.34 -13.67
N GLU A 309 4.59 1.46 -12.97
CA GLU A 309 5.80 1.92 -12.26
C GLU A 309 6.30 0.86 -11.27
N VAL A 310 5.39 0.20 -10.53
CA VAL A 310 5.77 -0.90 -9.63
C VAL A 310 6.15 -2.14 -10.41
N LEU A 311 5.34 -2.57 -11.39
CA LEU A 311 5.57 -3.80 -12.14
C LEU A 311 6.84 -3.79 -13.02
N ASN A 312 7.32 -2.60 -13.37
CA ASN A 312 8.53 -2.39 -14.18
C ASN A 312 9.75 -1.99 -13.33
N CYS A 313 9.57 -1.88 -12.00
CA CYS A 313 10.68 -1.64 -11.09
C CYS A 313 11.44 -2.95 -10.89
N GLU A 314 12.68 -3.01 -11.33
CA GLU A 314 13.54 -4.17 -11.10
C GLU A 314 14.06 -4.14 -9.66
N PRO A 315 14.07 -5.29 -8.94
CA PRO A 315 14.67 -5.38 -7.63
C PRO A 315 16.18 -5.06 -7.71
N SER A 316 16.67 -4.20 -6.82
CA SER A 316 18.11 -3.90 -6.75
C SER A 316 18.94 -5.09 -6.27
N ILE A 317 18.32 -6.02 -5.54
CA ILE A 317 18.94 -7.25 -5.08
C ILE A 317 18.26 -8.42 -5.80
N THR A 318 19.02 -9.15 -6.61
CA THR A 318 18.58 -10.38 -7.28
C THR A 318 19.16 -11.60 -6.57
N ASP A 319 18.40 -12.69 -6.58
CA ASP A 319 18.84 -13.98 -6.02
C ASP A 319 19.60 -14.80 -7.08
N GLU A 320 20.70 -14.22 -7.56
CA GLU A 320 21.60 -14.86 -8.54
C GLU A 320 22.80 -15.55 -7.84
N GLY A 321 22.68 -15.84 -6.55
CA GLY A 321 23.73 -16.46 -5.75
C GLY A 321 24.20 -17.81 -6.33
N ASP A 322 25.48 -18.06 -6.24
CA ASP A 322 26.08 -19.32 -6.66
C ASP A 322 25.63 -20.43 -5.70
N GLN A 323 24.84 -21.38 -6.17
CA GLN A 323 24.37 -22.52 -5.38
C GLN A 323 25.52 -23.42 -4.88
N SER A 324 26.75 -23.19 -5.35
CA SER A 324 27.94 -23.91 -4.87
C SER A 324 28.52 -23.34 -3.56
N VAL A 325 28.06 -22.17 -3.09
CA VAL A 325 28.47 -21.62 -1.78
C VAL A 325 27.87 -22.50 -0.68
N ALA A 326 28.60 -23.50 -0.26
CA ALA A 326 28.24 -24.32 0.87
C ALA A 326 28.72 -23.68 2.18
N LEU A 327 27.94 -23.84 3.26
CA LEU A 327 28.44 -23.52 4.62
C LEU A 327 29.76 -24.26 4.82
N PRO A 328 30.85 -23.54 5.18
CA PRO A 328 32.09 -24.21 5.48
C PRO A 328 31.87 -25.18 6.64
N LYS A 329 32.42 -26.38 6.51
CA LYS A 329 32.29 -27.40 7.56
C LYS A 329 33.00 -26.93 8.82
N PRO A 330 32.53 -27.28 10.05
CA PRO A 330 33.18 -26.93 11.29
C PRO A 330 34.68 -27.27 11.30
N SER A 331 35.07 -28.38 10.66
CA SER A 331 36.48 -28.80 10.51
C SER A 331 37.31 -27.88 9.59
N GLU A 332 36.71 -27.24 8.62
CA GLU A 332 37.37 -26.30 7.70
C GLU A 332 37.58 -24.93 8.34
N LEU A 333 36.64 -24.51 9.19
CA LEU A 333 36.72 -23.26 9.96
C LEU A 333 37.69 -23.33 11.13
N ALA A 334 37.86 -24.52 11.75
CA ALA A 334 38.71 -24.73 12.92
C ALA A 334 40.15 -25.17 12.60
N GLY A 335 40.39 -25.72 11.39
CA GLY A 335 41.65 -26.38 11.01
C GLY A 335 42.51 -25.63 9.98
N GLY A 336 42.07 -24.49 9.46
CA GLY A 336 42.83 -23.71 8.48
C GLY A 336 43.98 -22.92 9.10
N ALA A 337 45.03 -22.68 8.32
CA ALA A 337 46.19 -21.88 8.76
C ALA A 337 45.82 -20.42 9.11
N VAL A 338 44.66 -19.93 8.67
CA VAL A 338 44.04 -18.65 9.04
C VAL A 338 42.58 -18.91 9.38
N PRO A 339 42.13 -18.60 10.60
CA PRO A 339 40.71 -18.78 10.96
C PRO A 339 39.84 -17.85 10.12
N VAL A 340 38.82 -18.43 9.43
CA VAL A 340 37.87 -17.64 8.64
C VAL A 340 36.96 -16.84 9.60
N PRO A 341 36.89 -15.50 9.44
CA PRO A 341 36.01 -14.70 10.27
C PRO A 341 34.52 -15.02 9.99
N ALA A 342 33.69 -14.98 11.03
CA ALA A 342 32.24 -15.13 10.87
C ALA A 342 31.63 -13.97 10.07
N LEU A 343 32.18 -12.76 10.27
CA LEU A 343 31.77 -11.54 9.58
C LEU A 343 33.00 -10.71 9.26
N SER A 344 33.12 -10.25 8.03
CA SER A 344 34.15 -9.29 7.60
C SER A 344 33.53 -8.19 6.75
N LEU A 345 33.84 -6.95 7.09
CA LEU A 345 33.54 -5.77 6.28
C LEU A 345 34.87 -5.18 5.79
N SER A 346 35.00 -5.02 4.48
CA SER A 346 36.22 -4.46 3.87
C SER A 346 35.85 -3.19 3.10
N HIS A 347 36.24 -2.05 3.65
CA HIS A 347 35.98 -0.72 3.09
C HIS A 347 34.49 -0.53 2.70
N ALA A 348 33.58 -1.07 3.54
CA ALA A 348 32.15 -1.06 3.27
C ALA A 348 31.56 0.33 3.44
N SER A 349 30.94 0.87 2.38
CA SER A 349 30.18 2.11 2.43
C SER A 349 28.79 1.91 1.87
N PHE A 350 27.81 2.69 2.35
CA PHE A 350 26.43 2.63 1.87
C PHE A 350 25.75 3.99 1.91
N SER A 351 25.00 4.27 0.83
CA SER A 351 24.13 5.46 0.68
C SER A 351 22.74 5.05 0.23
N PHE A 352 21.68 5.67 0.78
CA PHE A 352 20.28 5.40 0.41
C PHE A 352 19.86 5.91 -0.98
N GLY A 353 20.71 6.67 -1.67
CA GLY A 353 20.40 7.16 -3.01
C GLY A 353 21.59 7.89 -3.65
N ALA A 354 21.54 8.01 -4.98
CA ALA A 354 22.55 8.75 -5.73
C ALA A 354 22.61 10.22 -5.29
N GLY A 355 23.77 10.65 -4.74
CA GLY A 355 23.98 12.01 -4.23
C GLY A 355 23.56 12.24 -2.77
N ALA A 356 23.03 11.23 -2.08
CA ALA A 356 22.84 11.31 -0.64
C ALA A 356 24.17 11.09 0.11
N ALA A 357 24.30 11.67 1.29
CA ALA A 357 25.45 11.40 2.16
C ALA A 357 25.50 9.91 2.54
N ASN A 358 26.70 9.38 2.69
CA ASN A 358 26.88 8.00 3.12
C ASN A 358 26.34 7.81 4.54
N ALA A 359 25.45 6.84 4.70
CA ALA A 359 24.93 6.40 6.00
C ALA A 359 25.93 5.48 6.72
N VAL A 360 26.77 4.78 5.95
CA VAL A 360 27.93 4.00 6.39
C VAL A 360 29.09 4.39 5.49
N ASN A 361 30.25 4.67 6.06
CA ASN A 361 31.39 5.21 5.34
C ASN A 361 32.70 4.51 5.73
N ASP A 362 33.28 3.80 4.77
CA ASP A 362 34.58 3.15 4.84
C ASP A 362 34.80 2.28 6.08
N VAL A 363 33.84 1.39 6.38
CA VAL A 363 33.91 0.53 7.56
C VAL A 363 34.79 -0.69 7.28
N ILE A 364 35.79 -0.89 8.13
CA ILE A 364 36.67 -2.07 8.19
C ILE A 364 36.43 -2.76 9.52
N LEU A 365 36.01 -4.03 9.52
CA LEU A 365 35.75 -4.80 10.72
C LEU A 365 35.85 -6.29 10.43
N GLU A 366 36.50 -7.03 11.32
CA GLU A 366 36.53 -8.50 11.30
C GLU A 366 36.04 -9.05 12.65
N LEU A 367 35.05 -9.95 12.60
CA LEU A 367 34.53 -10.62 13.78
C LEU A 367 34.82 -12.12 13.69
N PRO A 368 35.66 -12.66 14.60
CA PRO A 368 35.90 -14.10 14.65
C PRO A 368 34.66 -14.90 15.02
N LEU A 369 34.64 -16.17 14.67
CA LEU A 369 33.56 -17.10 14.96
C LEU A 369 33.33 -17.24 16.47
N GLY A 370 32.06 -17.25 16.89
CA GLY A 370 31.66 -17.43 18.30
C GLY A 370 31.87 -16.21 19.18
N LYS A 371 32.34 -15.10 18.62
CA LYS A 371 32.58 -13.84 19.35
C LYS A 371 31.35 -12.92 19.31
N THR A 372 31.29 -12.02 20.28
CA THR A 372 30.24 -11.01 20.39
C THR A 372 30.78 -9.65 19.98
N LEU A 373 30.14 -9.02 18.99
CA LEU A 373 30.39 -7.63 18.59
C LEU A 373 29.30 -6.73 19.17
N GLY A 374 29.70 -5.74 19.94
CA GLY A 374 28.85 -4.63 20.37
C GLY A 374 29.02 -3.44 19.42
N ILE A 375 27.90 -2.88 18.92
CA ILE A 375 27.92 -1.66 18.09
C ILE A 375 27.23 -0.54 18.88
N ILE A 376 27.96 0.54 19.18
CA ILE A 376 27.48 1.69 19.95
C ILE A 376 27.73 2.99 19.20
N GLY A 377 26.93 4.02 19.48
CA GLY A 377 27.07 5.36 18.88
C GLY A 377 25.79 6.15 19.04
N GLY A 378 25.81 7.42 18.67
CA GLY A 378 24.67 8.34 18.72
C GLY A 378 23.49 7.90 17.85
N THR A 379 22.33 8.53 18.05
CA THR A 379 21.20 8.36 17.14
C THR A 379 21.57 8.89 15.75
N GLY A 380 21.28 8.11 14.70
CA GLY A 380 21.65 8.48 13.33
C GLY A 380 23.11 8.20 12.94
N SER A 381 23.92 7.54 13.78
CA SER A 381 25.33 7.20 13.45
C SER A 381 25.49 6.04 12.44
N GLY A 382 24.41 5.47 11.90
CA GLY A 382 24.49 4.42 10.88
C GLY A 382 24.45 2.97 11.39
N LYS A 383 24.23 2.72 12.71
CA LYS A 383 24.26 1.38 13.31
C LYS A 383 23.31 0.38 12.66
N SER A 384 22.01 0.71 12.59
CA SER A 384 21.01 -0.17 11.98
C SER A 384 21.25 -0.36 10.48
N THR A 385 21.78 0.66 9.81
CA THR A 385 22.16 0.56 8.41
C THR A 385 23.31 -0.41 8.22
N LEU A 386 24.35 -0.32 9.06
CA LEU A 386 25.51 -1.21 9.01
C LEU A 386 25.10 -2.68 9.18
N VAL A 387 24.28 -2.99 10.20
CA VAL A 387 23.86 -4.37 10.43
C VAL A 387 22.86 -4.89 9.38
N SER A 388 22.18 -4.01 8.67
CA SER A 388 21.28 -4.38 7.56
C SER A 388 22.02 -4.87 6.30
N LEU A 389 23.31 -4.55 6.16
CA LEU A 389 24.15 -5.05 5.06
C LEU A 389 24.49 -6.54 5.25
N ILE A 390 24.56 -7.03 6.48
CA ILE A 390 24.97 -8.41 6.79
C ILE A 390 23.99 -9.46 6.26
N PRO A 391 22.64 -9.38 6.51
CA PRO A 391 21.66 -10.28 5.91
C PRO A 391 21.28 -9.88 4.48
N ARG A 392 22.07 -8.98 3.85
CA ARG A 392 21.81 -8.45 2.51
C ARG A 392 20.39 -7.92 2.34
N LEU A 393 19.96 -7.03 3.28
CA LEU A 393 18.73 -6.25 3.10
C LEU A 393 18.99 -5.05 2.16
N TYR A 394 20.24 -4.59 2.14
CA TYR A 394 20.82 -3.62 1.22
C TYR A 394 22.19 -4.14 0.78
N ASP A 395 22.61 -3.83 -0.44
CA ASP A 395 23.97 -4.06 -0.90
C ASP A 395 24.86 -2.85 -0.60
N ALA A 396 26.12 -3.10 -0.20
CA ALA A 396 27.09 -2.04 -0.01
C ALA A 396 27.31 -1.28 -1.34
N SER A 397 27.34 0.06 -1.27
CA SER A 397 27.60 0.91 -2.46
C SER A 397 29.03 0.78 -2.93
N THR A 398 29.99 0.63 -2.00
CA THR A 398 31.42 0.34 -2.26
C THR A 398 31.94 -0.62 -1.21
N GLY A 399 33.03 -1.32 -1.52
CA GLY A 399 33.61 -2.35 -0.66
C GLY A 399 32.85 -3.67 -0.68
N SER A 400 33.07 -4.49 0.34
CA SER A 400 32.45 -5.82 0.45
C SER A 400 32.07 -6.15 1.88
N VAL A 401 31.03 -6.99 2.00
CA VAL A 401 30.58 -7.60 3.25
C VAL A 401 30.64 -9.10 3.05
N SER A 402 31.34 -9.82 3.92
CA SER A 402 31.49 -11.26 3.83
C SER A 402 30.96 -11.94 5.09
N VAL A 403 30.24 -13.03 4.90
CA VAL A 403 29.71 -13.90 5.94
C VAL A 403 30.31 -15.28 5.77
N MET A 404 30.92 -15.84 6.84
CA MET A 404 31.61 -17.11 6.81
C MET A 404 32.66 -17.21 5.66
N GLY A 405 33.34 -16.10 5.39
CA GLY A 405 34.40 -16.03 4.36
C GLY A 405 33.93 -15.80 2.93
N ALA A 406 32.62 -15.83 2.65
CA ALA A 406 32.07 -15.55 1.32
C ALA A 406 31.35 -14.20 1.27
N ASP A 407 31.51 -13.46 0.18
CA ASP A 407 30.76 -12.19 -0.02
C ASP A 407 29.26 -12.45 -0.02
N VAL A 408 28.49 -11.62 0.70
CA VAL A 408 27.03 -11.75 0.81
C VAL A 408 26.32 -11.72 -0.55
N ARG A 409 26.95 -11.12 -1.57
CA ARG A 409 26.41 -11.06 -2.95
C ARG A 409 26.48 -12.39 -3.67
N THR A 410 27.38 -13.29 -3.25
CA THR A 410 27.53 -14.62 -3.84
C THR A 410 26.65 -15.69 -3.18
N TRP A 411 26.10 -15.40 -2.01
CA TRP A 411 25.20 -16.31 -1.32
C TRP A 411 23.82 -16.37 -1.96
N PRO A 412 23.19 -17.56 -2.06
CA PRO A 412 21.74 -17.66 -2.20
C PRO A 412 21.06 -16.98 -1.01
N LEU A 413 20.07 -16.11 -1.26
CA LEU A 413 19.47 -15.29 -0.20
C LEU A 413 18.79 -16.12 0.89
N ASP A 414 18.18 -17.25 0.53
CA ASP A 414 17.55 -18.15 1.49
C ASP A 414 18.57 -18.77 2.44
N GLN A 415 19.73 -19.20 1.93
CA GLN A 415 20.80 -19.78 2.74
C GLN A 415 21.46 -18.71 3.61
N LEU A 416 21.80 -17.53 3.06
CA LEU A 416 22.36 -16.43 3.85
C LEU A 416 21.44 -16.08 5.04
N ARG A 417 20.14 -15.98 4.80
CA ARG A 417 19.15 -15.63 5.83
C ARG A 417 18.81 -16.78 6.77
N ARG A 418 19.18 -18.04 6.44
CA ARG A 418 19.20 -19.14 7.39
C ARG A 418 20.42 -19.10 8.30
N VAL A 419 21.56 -18.65 7.80
CA VAL A 419 22.80 -18.48 8.59
C VAL A 419 22.70 -17.27 9.51
N VAL A 420 22.18 -16.15 9.00
CA VAL A 420 22.06 -14.87 9.71
C VAL A 420 20.63 -14.65 10.16
N ALA A 421 20.40 -14.62 11.48
CA ALA A 421 19.13 -14.21 12.05
C ALA A 421 19.17 -12.75 12.52
N THR A 422 18.11 -12.01 12.27
CA THR A 422 18.02 -10.60 12.68
C THR A 422 16.80 -10.39 13.57
N VAL A 423 17.02 -9.78 14.72
CA VAL A 423 15.99 -9.23 15.60
C VAL A 423 15.88 -7.74 15.33
N PRO A 424 14.81 -7.27 14.69
CA PRO A 424 14.68 -5.86 14.34
C PRO A 424 14.44 -4.99 15.58
N GLN A 425 14.80 -3.72 15.50
CA GLN A 425 14.60 -2.73 16.55
C GLN A 425 13.13 -2.64 16.97
N ARG A 426 12.20 -2.67 16.02
CA ARG A 426 10.77 -2.64 16.29
C ARG A 426 10.21 -4.05 16.29
N ALA A 427 9.84 -4.55 17.47
CA ALA A 427 9.18 -5.84 17.60
C ALA A 427 7.87 -5.88 16.80
N SER A 428 7.77 -6.80 15.87
CA SER A 428 6.57 -7.01 15.05
C SER A 428 6.22 -8.48 15.00
N LEU A 429 4.98 -8.80 15.40
CA LEU A 429 4.41 -10.13 15.29
C LEU A 429 3.31 -10.13 14.23
N VAL A 430 3.17 -11.26 13.55
CA VAL A 430 2.15 -11.45 12.52
C VAL A 430 0.91 -12.08 13.15
N SER A 431 -0.27 -11.74 12.61
CA SER A 431 -1.53 -12.36 13.05
C SER A 431 -1.50 -13.87 12.88
N GLY A 432 -1.95 -14.60 13.89
CA GLY A 432 -1.94 -16.06 13.93
C GLY A 432 -1.83 -16.57 15.36
N THR A 433 -0.90 -17.48 15.64
CA THR A 433 -0.59 -17.98 16.98
C THR A 433 0.87 -17.69 17.35
N ILE A 434 1.26 -17.90 18.61
CA ILE A 434 2.67 -17.85 19.01
C ILE A 434 3.45 -18.90 18.20
N ARG A 435 2.94 -20.13 18.09
CA ARG A 435 3.51 -21.21 17.28
C ARG A 435 3.79 -20.74 15.85
N SER A 436 2.78 -20.24 15.15
CA SER A 436 2.94 -19.79 13.76
C SER A 436 3.94 -18.64 13.58
N ASN A 437 4.14 -17.80 14.60
CA ASN A 437 5.18 -16.78 14.60
C ASN A 437 6.57 -17.35 14.82
N LEU A 438 6.72 -18.36 15.67
CA LEU A 438 8.02 -18.97 15.95
C LEU A 438 8.50 -19.86 14.80
N THR A 439 7.60 -20.64 14.19
CA THR A 439 7.93 -21.52 13.04
C THR A 439 8.18 -20.74 11.74
N TRP A 440 8.03 -19.41 11.74
CA TRP A 440 8.25 -18.58 10.56
C TRP A 440 9.65 -18.73 9.93
N ARG A 441 10.65 -19.00 10.78
CA ARG A 441 12.02 -19.19 10.32
C ARG A 441 12.29 -20.62 9.89
N ASP A 442 11.68 -21.60 10.56
CA ASP A 442 11.81 -23.02 10.29
C ASP A 442 10.45 -23.70 10.52
N GLU A 443 9.80 -24.07 9.42
CA GLU A 443 8.49 -24.75 9.46
C GLU A 443 8.59 -26.18 10.02
N ALA A 444 9.79 -26.78 9.99
CA ALA A 444 10.02 -28.14 10.49
C ALA A 444 10.40 -28.18 11.98
N ALA A 445 10.50 -27.02 12.66
CA ALA A 445 10.86 -26.94 14.07
C ALA A 445 9.87 -27.69 14.95
N THR A 446 10.38 -28.53 15.86
CA THR A 446 9.59 -29.28 16.83
C THR A 446 9.13 -28.40 18.00
N ASP A 447 8.16 -28.86 18.77
CA ASP A 447 7.73 -28.13 19.98
C ASP A 447 8.88 -27.94 20.96
N GLU A 448 9.79 -28.94 21.07
CA GLU A 448 10.99 -28.85 21.90
C GLU A 448 11.89 -27.70 21.44
N ASP A 449 12.10 -27.54 20.14
CA ASP A 449 12.89 -26.44 19.57
C ASP A 449 12.25 -25.08 19.87
N LEU A 450 10.91 -25.00 19.76
CA LEU A 450 10.17 -23.78 20.07
C LEU A 450 10.28 -23.41 21.55
N TRP A 451 10.15 -24.40 22.46
CA TRP A 451 10.30 -24.14 23.89
C TRP A 451 11.74 -23.80 24.26
N ALA A 452 12.75 -24.45 23.66
CA ALA A 452 14.14 -24.10 23.86
C ALA A 452 14.45 -22.65 23.42
N ALA A 453 13.91 -22.21 22.29
CA ALA A 453 14.04 -20.83 21.83
C ALA A 453 13.32 -19.84 22.77
N LEU A 454 12.15 -20.19 23.30
CA LEU A 454 11.43 -19.38 24.29
C LEU A 454 12.16 -19.29 25.62
N ASP A 455 12.77 -20.38 26.08
CA ASP A 455 13.58 -20.40 27.30
C ASP A 455 14.81 -19.49 27.18
N MET A 456 15.54 -19.56 26.06
CA MET A 456 16.65 -18.65 25.78
C MET A 456 16.21 -17.18 25.72
N ALA A 457 15.06 -16.91 25.10
CA ALA A 457 14.50 -15.56 25.00
C ALA A 457 13.83 -15.09 26.31
N GLN A 458 13.88 -15.85 27.40
CA GLN A 458 13.23 -15.56 28.68
C GLN A 458 11.69 -15.36 28.51
N ALA A 459 11.09 -16.12 27.60
CA ALA A 459 9.69 -15.96 27.23
C ALA A 459 8.80 -17.15 27.67
N SER A 460 9.38 -18.30 28.02
CA SER A 460 8.65 -19.53 28.31
C SER A 460 7.68 -19.40 29.49
N GLU A 461 8.06 -18.72 30.56
CA GLU A 461 7.22 -18.54 31.73
C GLU A 461 5.87 -17.89 31.39
N PHE A 462 5.89 -16.74 30.69
CA PHE A 462 4.64 -16.06 30.37
C PHE A 462 3.84 -16.79 29.28
N VAL A 463 4.48 -17.55 28.38
CA VAL A 463 3.78 -18.37 27.37
C VAL A 463 3.10 -19.56 28.03
N ARG A 464 3.77 -20.28 28.97
CA ARG A 464 3.19 -21.39 29.75
C ARG A 464 1.99 -20.94 30.59
N ASN A 465 2.02 -19.70 31.08
CA ASN A 465 0.91 -19.11 31.86
C ASN A 465 -0.29 -18.68 30.99
N LYS A 466 -0.20 -18.77 29.67
CA LYS A 466 -1.35 -18.55 28.77
C LYS A 466 -2.21 -19.80 28.66
N PRO A 467 -3.55 -19.70 28.64
CA PRO A 467 -4.45 -20.87 28.61
C PRO A 467 -4.19 -21.81 27.44
N GLN A 468 -3.72 -21.29 26.30
CA GLN A 468 -3.47 -22.06 25.07
C GLN A 468 -1.97 -22.25 24.78
N GLY A 469 -1.06 -21.83 25.68
CA GLY A 469 0.38 -21.99 25.50
C GLY A 469 0.88 -21.46 24.16
N LEU A 470 1.53 -22.31 23.36
CA LEU A 470 2.02 -21.98 22.01
C LEU A 470 0.92 -21.59 21.02
N ASP A 471 -0.30 -22.08 21.22
CA ASP A 471 -1.42 -21.81 20.31
C ASP A 471 -2.22 -20.57 20.71
N THR A 472 -1.72 -19.78 21.66
CA THR A 472 -2.28 -18.48 22.05
C THR A 472 -2.35 -17.55 20.82
N PRO A 473 -3.54 -16.96 20.52
CA PRO A 473 -3.71 -16.04 19.41
C PRO A 473 -2.82 -14.79 19.52
N VAL A 474 -2.28 -14.38 18.38
CA VAL A 474 -1.50 -13.16 18.20
C VAL A 474 -2.27 -12.23 17.28
N GLU A 475 -2.64 -11.04 17.76
CA GLU A 475 -3.23 -9.99 16.93
C GLU A 475 -2.19 -9.31 16.03
N ALA A 476 -2.65 -8.64 14.98
CA ALA A 476 -1.78 -7.90 14.05
C ALA A 476 -0.85 -6.92 14.81
N GLY A 477 0.45 -7.11 14.62
CA GLY A 477 1.48 -6.36 15.33
C GLY A 477 1.68 -6.76 16.79
N GLY A 478 1.04 -7.85 17.26
CA GLY A 478 1.13 -8.34 18.65
C GLY A 478 0.52 -7.38 19.67
N LYS A 479 -0.54 -6.67 19.33
CA LYS A 479 -1.16 -5.64 20.18
C LYS A 479 -1.69 -6.17 21.51
N ASN A 480 -2.00 -7.45 21.57
CA ASN A 480 -2.45 -8.15 22.76
C ASN A 480 -1.32 -8.60 23.70
N PHE A 481 -0.06 -8.24 23.40
CA PHE A 481 1.12 -8.48 24.24
C PHE A 481 1.75 -7.16 24.69
N SER A 482 2.38 -7.15 25.85
CA SER A 482 3.18 -6.01 26.30
C SER A 482 4.42 -5.80 25.40
N GLY A 483 5.05 -4.62 25.45
CA GLY A 483 6.25 -4.32 24.67
C GLY A 483 7.37 -5.35 24.88
N GLY A 484 7.68 -5.66 26.13
CA GLY A 484 8.70 -6.65 26.47
C GLY A 484 8.33 -8.10 26.09
N GLN A 485 7.04 -8.48 26.16
CA GLN A 485 6.59 -9.79 25.69
C GLN A 485 6.74 -9.91 24.17
N ARG A 486 6.31 -8.89 23.41
CA ARG A 486 6.52 -8.86 21.95
C ARG A 486 7.99 -8.98 21.58
N GLN A 487 8.84 -8.24 22.27
CA GLN A 487 10.29 -8.27 22.04
C GLN A 487 10.87 -9.65 22.27
N ARG A 488 10.55 -10.28 23.40
CA ARG A 488 11.01 -11.64 23.73
C ARG A 488 10.51 -12.68 22.71
N LEU A 489 9.26 -12.60 22.27
CA LEU A 489 8.74 -13.48 21.20
C LEU A 489 9.46 -13.24 19.86
N THR A 490 9.81 -11.99 19.53
CA THR A 490 10.58 -11.68 18.31
C THR A 490 12.01 -12.22 18.39
N ILE A 491 12.63 -12.18 19.57
CA ILE A 491 13.95 -12.78 19.84
C ILE A 491 13.85 -14.32 19.74
N ALA A 492 12.85 -14.94 20.38
CA ALA A 492 12.61 -16.38 20.29
C ALA A 492 12.48 -16.84 18.83
N ARG A 493 11.68 -16.11 18.00
CA ARG A 493 11.53 -16.39 16.57
C ARG A 493 12.87 -16.38 15.83
N ALA A 494 13.77 -15.47 16.16
CA ALA A 494 15.08 -15.37 15.53
C ALA A 494 16.02 -16.52 15.95
N LEU A 495 15.82 -17.11 17.14
CA LEU A 495 16.61 -18.21 17.68
C LEU A 495 16.18 -19.60 17.19
N VAL A 496 14.93 -19.76 16.71
CA VAL A 496 14.47 -20.99 16.06
C VAL A 496 15.31 -21.29 14.82
N GLY A 497 15.59 -22.58 14.54
CA GLY A 497 16.39 -23.00 13.38
C GLY A 497 17.89 -22.76 13.54
N SER A 498 18.37 -22.53 14.75
CA SER A 498 19.80 -22.50 15.14
C SER A 498 20.71 -21.66 14.23
N PRO A 499 20.53 -20.31 14.17
CA PRO A 499 21.39 -19.46 13.37
C PRO A 499 22.85 -19.51 13.82
N GLN A 500 23.80 -19.27 12.91
CA GLN A 500 25.21 -19.12 13.22
C GLN A 500 25.58 -17.66 13.59
N ILE A 501 24.85 -16.69 13.03
CA ILE A 501 25.00 -15.28 13.38
C ILE A 501 23.66 -14.75 13.83
N LEU A 502 23.63 -14.14 15.02
CA LEU A 502 22.45 -13.47 15.57
C LEU A 502 22.70 -11.97 15.63
N ILE A 503 21.92 -11.19 14.93
CA ILE A 503 21.93 -9.72 14.97
C ILE A 503 20.78 -9.26 15.85
N MET A 504 21.07 -8.47 16.87
CA MET A 504 20.10 -7.82 17.75
C MET A 504 20.18 -6.30 17.59
N ASP A 505 19.28 -5.72 16.79
CA ASP A 505 19.27 -4.28 16.55
C ASP A 505 18.42 -3.56 17.61
N ASP A 506 19.07 -2.95 18.59
CA ASP A 506 18.50 -2.22 19.75
C ASP A 506 17.34 -2.98 20.45
N SER A 507 17.39 -4.31 20.37
CA SER A 507 16.33 -5.19 20.80
C SER A 507 16.19 -5.28 22.33
N ALA A 508 17.19 -4.83 23.09
CA ALA A 508 17.17 -4.79 24.55
C ALA A 508 16.47 -3.56 25.14
N SER A 509 16.16 -2.55 24.33
CA SER A 509 15.59 -1.28 24.80
C SER A 509 14.21 -1.42 25.47
N ALA A 510 13.44 -2.44 25.10
CA ALA A 510 12.13 -2.75 25.68
C ALA A 510 12.17 -3.78 26.82
N LEU A 511 13.36 -4.29 27.18
CA LEU A 511 13.56 -5.25 28.26
C LEU A 511 14.05 -4.55 29.53
N ASP A 512 13.68 -5.11 30.68
CA ASP A 512 14.28 -4.73 31.94
C ASP A 512 15.70 -5.30 32.06
N PHE A 513 16.53 -4.69 32.88
CA PHE A 513 17.96 -5.04 33.03
C PHE A 513 18.20 -6.50 33.41
N LYS A 514 17.34 -7.08 34.27
CA LYS A 514 17.45 -8.47 34.70
C LYS A 514 17.19 -9.43 33.55
N THR A 515 16.13 -9.19 32.78
CA THR A 515 15.76 -10.02 31.62
C THR A 515 16.80 -9.91 30.50
N ASP A 516 17.32 -8.70 30.24
CA ASP A 516 18.39 -8.48 29.25
C ASP A 516 19.68 -9.22 29.64
N ALA A 517 20.12 -9.14 30.91
CA ALA A 517 21.30 -9.86 31.40
C ALA A 517 21.12 -11.39 31.29
N ALA A 518 19.94 -11.92 31.68
CA ALA A 518 19.64 -13.35 31.59
C ALA A 518 19.62 -13.82 30.12
N LEU A 519 19.05 -13.05 29.21
CA LEU A 519 19.05 -13.34 27.77
C LEU A 519 20.49 -13.42 27.23
N ARG A 520 21.33 -12.42 27.52
CA ARG A 520 22.73 -12.40 27.05
C ARG A 520 23.53 -13.58 27.61
N HIS A 521 23.30 -13.94 28.87
CA HIS A 521 23.90 -15.12 29.48
C HIS A 521 23.49 -16.40 28.74
N ALA A 522 22.19 -16.61 28.49
CA ALA A 522 21.68 -17.79 27.79
C ALA A 522 22.22 -17.89 26.33
N ILE A 523 22.35 -16.76 25.63
CA ILE A 523 22.96 -16.70 24.29
C ILE A 523 24.44 -17.12 24.35
N ARG A 524 25.18 -16.60 25.33
CA ARG A 524 26.61 -16.93 25.52
C ARG A 524 26.81 -18.42 25.89
N GLU A 525 25.99 -18.97 26.80
CA GLU A 525 26.00 -20.40 27.12
C GLU A 525 25.75 -21.28 25.90
N ARG A 526 24.80 -20.90 25.05
CA ARG A 526 24.54 -21.61 23.81
C ARG A 526 25.73 -21.60 22.87
N SER A 527 26.44 -20.46 22.73
CA SER A 527 27.64 -20.35 21.90
C SER A 527 28.72 -21.32 22.38
N VAL A 528 28.96 -21.38 23.69
CA VAL A 528 29.95 -22.30 24.30
C VAL A 528 29.53 -23.75 24.12
N ARG A 529 28.27 -24.09 24.37
CA ARG A 529 27.76 -25.46 24.25
C ARG A 529 27.80 -25.95 22.80
N GLY A 530 27.39 -25.12 21.82
CA GLY A 530 27.47 -25.46 20.40
C GLY A 530 28.88 -25.82 19.96
N ALA A 531 29.88 -25.06 20.43
CA ALA A 531 31.29 -25.36 20.18
C ALA A 531 31.73 -26.68 20.83
N ALA A 532 31.27 -26.98 22.05
CA ALA A 532 31.62 -28.19 22.78
C ALA A 532 31.00 -29.45 22.14
N GLU A 533 29.84 -29.34 21.52
CA GLU A 533 29.14 -30.44 20.81
C GLU A 533 29.65 -30.65 19.36
N GLY A 534 30.73 -29.95 18.96
CA GLY A 534 31.33 -30.06 17.63
C GLY A 534 30.56 -29.32 16.53
N GLY A 535 29.61 -28.48 16.93
CA GLY A 535 28.90 -27.56 16.04
C GLY A 535 29.62 -26.19 15.90
N LEU A 536 29.05 -25.29 15.12
CA LEU A 536 29.53 -23.92 15.03
C LEU A 536 29.05 -23.09 16.23
N PRO A 537 29.96 -22.35 16.92
CA PRO A 537 29.56 -21.44 17.98
C PRO A 537 28.72 -20.28 17.43
N LEU A 538 27.70 -19.87 18.19
CA LEU A 538 26.86 -18.73 17.82
C LEU A 538 27.64 -17.41 17.90
N THR A 539 27.78 -16.72 16.78
CA THR A 539 28.35 -15.37 16.72
C THR A 539 27.23 -14.35 16.94
N THR A 540 27.45 -13.34 17.76
CA THR A 540 26.42 -12.36 18.11
C THR A 540 26.83 -10.94 17.76
N VAL A 541 25.93 -10.17 17.12
CA VAL A 541 26.08 -8.75 16.86
C VAL A 541 25.00 -8.00 17.63
N ILE A 542 25.39 -7.16 18.58
CA ILE A 542 24.47 -6.43 19.45
C ILE A 542 24.59 -4.94 19.14
N VAL A 543 23.55 -4.36 18.61
CA VAL A 543 23.45 -2.90 18.45
C VAL A 543 22.73 -2.34 19.67
N SER A 544 23.30 -1.37 20.34
CA SER A 544 22.67 -0.73 21.48
C SER A 544 23.13 0.73 21.63
N GLN A 545 22.27 1.52 22.26
CA GLN A 545 22.62 2.85 22.74
C GLN A 545 23.11 2.81 24.22
N ARG A 546 22.94 1.65 24.91
CA ARG A 546 23.32 1.48 26.30
C ARG A 546 24.68 0.82 26.41
N VAL A 547 25.59 1.45 27.13
CA VAL A 547 26.95 0.90 27.41
C VAL A 547 26.82 -0.43 28.15
N SER A 548 25.93 -0.54 29.13
CA SER A 548 25.71 -1.77 29.92
C SER A 548 25.36 -3.00 29.06
N THR A 549 24.80 -2.80 27.88
CA THR A 549 24.46 -3.89 26.96
C THR A 549 25.66 -4.40 26.15
N VAL A 550 26.61 -3.52 25.79
CA VAL A 550 27.74 -3.85 24.91
C VAL A 550 29.08 -3.98 25.67
N ARG A 551 29.14 -3.57 26.94
CA ARG A 551 30.37 -3.54 27.75
C ARG A 551 31.08 -4.90 27.81
N ASP A 552 30.31 -5.99 27.92
CA ASP A 552 30.84 -7.33 28.04
C ASP A 552 31.06 -8.04 26.69
N ALA A 553 30.93 -7.30 25.57
CA ALA A 553 31.22 -7.84 24.24
C ALA A 553 32.73 -8.07 24.06
N ASP A 554 33.10 -9.10 23.28
CA ASP A 554 34.51 -9.40 22.96
C ASP A 554 35.15 -8.26 22.15
N MET A 555 34.33 -7.56 21.35
CA MET A 555 34.73 -6.42 20.51
C MET A 555 33.64 -5.38 20.51
N ILE A 556 33.97 -4.11 20.62
CA ILE A 556 33.03 -3.00 20.54
C ILE A 556 33.45 -2.10 19.38
N CYS A 557 32.47 -1.83 18.49
CA CYS A 557 32.62 -0.86 17.41
C CYS A 557 31.88 0.42 17.79
N VAL A 558 32.56 1.52 17.87
CA VAL A 558 32.00 2.85 18.14
C VAL A 558 31.80 3.54 16.81
N LEU A 559 30.55 3.82 16.47
CA LEU A 559 30.16 4.48 15.22
C LEU A 559 29.85 5.96 15.45
N ASP A 560 30.44 6.80 14.63
CA ASP A 560 30.15 8.22 14.55
C ASP A 560 29.95 8.66 13.08
N HIS A 561 28.83 9.29 12.78
CA HIS A 561 28.49 9.78 11.42
C HIS A 561 28.81 8.78 10.28
N GLY A 562 28.50 7.50 10.50
CA GLY A 562 28.72 6.43 9.53
C GLY A 562 30.12 5.82 9.52
N SER A 563 31.10 6.39 10.24
CA SER A 563 32.49 5.93 10.28
C SER A 563 32.81 5.28 11.62
N VAL A 564 33.82 4.39 11.64
CA VAL A 564 34.32 3.77 12.87
C VAL A 564 35.23 4.75 13.61
N ALA A 565 34.76 5.25 14.77
CA ALA A 565 35.53 6.12 15.65
C ALA A 565 36.46 5.33 16.58
N GLY A 566 36.16 4.06 16.86
CA GLY A 566 37.00 3.17 17.67
C GLY A 566 36.54 1.72 17.56
N LEU A 567 37.50 0.81 17.65
CA LEU A 567 37.29 -0.63 17.60
C LEU A 567 38.21 -1.31 18.62
N GLY A 568 37.67 -2.10 19.55
CA GLY A 568 38.45 -2.78 20.58
C GLY A 568 37.63 -3.27 21.74
N ALA A 569 38.24 -3.72 22.82
CA ALA A 569 37.56 -4.10 24.06
C ALA A 569 37.17 -2.86 24.90
N HIS A 570 36.27 -3.06 25.87
CA HIS A 570 35.76 -1.97 26.73
C HIS A 570 36.89 -1.14 27.36
N ASP A 571 37.84 -1.81 28.02
CA ASP A 571 38.93 -1.12 28.79
C ASP A 571 39.89 -0.36 27.84
N GLU A 572 40.15 -0.92 26.67
CA GLU A 572 40.96 -0.30 25.63
C GLU A 572 40.27 0.96 25.10
N LEU A 573 39.00 0.85 24.68
CA LEU A 573 38.21 1.97 24.14
C LEU A 573 37.98 3.06 25.18
N TYR A 574 37.82 2.71 26.44
CA TYR A 574 37.65 3.69 27.51
C TYR A 574 38.90 4.58 27.68
N THR A 575 40.09 4.05 27.36
CA THR A 575 41.33 4.79 27.39
C THR A 575 41.65 5.52 26.08
N THR A 576 41.40 4.87 24.93
CA THR A 576 41.87 5.34 23.62
C THR A 576 40.83 6.15 22.84
N CYS A 577 39.52 5.87 23.01
CA CYS A 577 38.45 6.51 22.26
C CYS A 577 37.72 7.57 23.11
N GLN A 578 37.90 8.84 22.77
CA GLN A 578 37.28 9.96 23.49
C GLN A 578 35.73 9.85 23.43
N LEU A 579 35.16 9.59 22.26
CA LEU A 579 33.71 9.47 22.08
C LEU A 579 33.10 8.36 22.95
N TYR A 580 33.77 7.19 23.01
CA TYR A 580 33.30 6.09 23.85
C TYR A 580 33.32 6.46 25.34
N ARG A 581 34.37 7.15 25.77
CA ARG A 581 34.49 7.66 27.14
C ARG A 581 33.39 8.64 27.50
N GLU A 582 33.07 9.58 26.60
CA GLU A 582 31.99 10.54 26.78
C GLU A 582 30.63 9.84 26.90
N ILE A 583 30.36 8.82 26.04
CA ILE A 583 29.16 8.00 26.12
C ILE A 583 29.07 7.27 27.47
N CYS A 584 30.17 6.65 27.92
CA CYS A 584 30.20 5.95 29.21
C CYS A 584 29.95 6.92 30.38
N GLN A 585 30.62 8.07 30.41
CA GLN A 585 30.45 9.04 31.47
C GLN A 585 29.06 9.66 31.54
N SER A 586 28.41 9.87 30.38
CA SER A 586 27.06 10.40 30.33
C SER A 586 26.01 9.42 30.90
N GLN A 587 26.24 8.11 30.73
CA GLN A 587 25.35 7.08 31.22
C GLN A 587 25.58 6.73 32.70
N LEU A 588 26.85 6.70 33.15
CA LEU A 588 27.19 6.50 34.55
C LEU A 588 26.59 7.59 35.46
N ARG A 589 26.69 8.85 35.06
CA ARG A 589 26.02 9.96 35.79
C ARG A 589 24.52 9.81 35.86
N ARG A 590 23.90 9.25 34.84
CA ARG A 590 22.46 9.03 34.80
C ARG A 590 22.04 7.87 35.69
N GLU A 591 22.78 6.77 35.72
CA GLU A 591 22.54 5.63 36.60
C GLU A 591 22.76 6.00 38.08
N GLU A 592 23.74 6.86 38.39
CA GLU A 592 23.94 7.40 39.73
C GLU A 592 22.77 8.30 40.17
N LEU A 593 22.21 9.12 39.30
CA LEU A 593 21.08 9.98 39.61
C LEU A 593 19.77 9.17 39.75
N GLU A 594 19.56 8.13 38.93
CA GLU A 594 18.41 7.23 39.03
C GLU A 594 18.54 6.32 40.28
N GLY A 595 19.75 5.88 40.65
CA GLY A 595 20.01 5.13 41.88
C GLY A 595 19.79 5.94 43.16
N GLN A 596 20.07 7.25 43.15
CA GLN A 596 19.79 8.15 44.26
C GLN A 596 18.31 8.48 44.43
N GLN A 597 17.53 8.53 43.35
CA GLN A 597 16.08 8.72 43.44
C GLN A 597 15.36 7.47 43.96
N GLY A 598 15.91 6.27 43.78
CA GLY A 598 15.37 5.03 44.36
C GLY A 598 15.69 4.84 45.84
N SER A 599 16.63 5.60 46.39
CA SER A 599 17.08 5.49 47.80
C SER A 599 16.50 6.54 48.76
N THR A 600 15.75 7.53 48.26
CA THR A 600 15.13 8.57 49.08
C THR A 600 13.61 8.38 49.22
N ALA A 601 13.18 7.20 49.72
CA ALA A 601 11.91 7.15 50.44
C ALA A 601 12.22 7.53 51.89
N PRO A 602 11.71 8.64 52.43
CA PRO A 602 11.88 8.98 53.82
C PRO A 602 11.16 7.92 54.67
N ALA A 603 11.87 7.35 55.63
CA ALA A 603 11.29 6.51 56.66
C ALA A 603 10.14 7.30 57.34
N PRO A 604 8.98 6.67 57.61
CA PRO A 604 7.90 7.36 58.30
C PRO A 604 8.35 7.76 59.71
N ALA A 605 8.26 9.06 60.03
CA ALA A 605 8.52 9.58 61.34
C ALA A 605 7.58 8.92 62.38
N PRO A 606 8.10 8.49 63.55
CA PRO A 606 7.26 7.90 64.58
C PRO A 606 6.49 9.02 65.29
N GLY A 607 5.14 9.01 65.14
CA GLY A 607 4.28 9.80 65.97
C GLY A 607 3.38 10.82 65.24
N ALA A 608 2.36 10.36 64.55
CA ALA A 608 1.17 11.17 64.30
C ALA A 608 -0.09 10.34 64.54
N PRO A 609 -1.13 10.89 65.23
CA PRO A 609 -2.27 10.12 65.70
C PRO A 609 -3.20 9.72 64.56
N THR A 610 -3.67 8.48 64.64
CA THR A 610 -4.69 7.92 63.79
C THR A 610 -6.03 8.65 63.95
N VAL A 611 -6.52 9.23 62.85
CA VAL A 611 -7.91 9.69 62.76
C VAL A 611 -8.72 8.57 62.10
N PRO A 612 -9.86 8.16 62.68
CA PRO A 612 -10.65 7.08 62.14
C PRO A 612 -11.47 7.52 60.94
N THR A 613 -11.38 6.76 59.87
CA THR A 613 -12.23 6.83 58.67
C THR A 613 -13.64 6.36 59.04
N SER A 614 -14.60 7.27 59.11
CA SER A 614 -16.02 6.95 59.06
C SER A 614 -16.65 7.49 57.77
N VAL A 615 -17.12 6.55 56.96
CA VAL A 615 -18.36 6.50 56.21
C VAL A 615 -18.87 7.84 55.61
N CYS A 616 -18.87 7.89 54.28
CA CYS A 616 -20.00 8.48 53.58
C CYS A 616 -20.24 7.73 52.27
N ALA A 617 -21.23 6.83 52.31
CA ALA A 617 -21.96 6.40 51.11
C ALA A 617 -23.11 7.41 50.94
N LYS A 618 -23.33 7.88 49.73
CA LYS A 618 -24.60 8.01 49.00
C LYS A 618 -24.66 9.18 48.03
N GLU A 619 -25.14 8.80 46.87
CA GLU A 619 -26.05 9.53 45.96
C GLU A 619 -25.51 10.65 45.08
N GLY A 620 -25.46 10.37 43.77
CA GLY A 620 -26.40 10.90 42.77
C GLY A 620 -25.95 12.20 42.08
N CYS A 621 -25.43 12.10 40.90
CA CYS A 621 -25.97 12.68 39.65
C CYS A 621 -25.04 12.31 38.50
#